data_d09b3d491098d72dc30156cbeb335de3
#
_entry.id   d09b3d491098d72dc30156cbeb335de3
#
_cell.length_a   1.000
_cell.length_b   1.000
_cell.length_c   1.000
_cell.angle_alpha   90.00
_cell.angle_beta   90.00
_cell.angle_gamma   90.00
#
_symmetry.space_group_name_H-M   'P 1'
#
loop_
_entity.id
_entity.type
_entity.pdbx_description
1 polymer ?
#
loop_
_entity_poly.entity_id
_entity_poly.type
_entity_poly.pdbx_seq_one_letter_code
_entity_poly.pdbx_strand_id
1 'polypeptide(L)'
;MKHIKEIVEEVLANEEEVLTAGLKFLDENMGGLYPGELTVICGGADCEKSALMIRQISSLALDKKTPVLMVLNGTNKRNFLICLAAYYCNVVTEDVRRLLNDIYYRNVFNACLSSLKDSPLYIMEKSEFVSRKTDLQSFVEEQGIRAIFIENGRWLFRGKVKPKLLGQTLKQLAQKLNAVVVVEYGICIFDPPTLSEIQKFNDDDIFEFADNIINLVDFTARRIHVDEHGYDLRGLVGLRILKHKGEQAKCKETRYRRTQLLASNSRFAINLHKDVAKKVIQSNESVSKLISAFDCKLVTDDKDDEEI
;
A
#
# COMPACT_ATOMS: atom_id res chain seq x y z
N MET A 1 10.55 -0.58 -37.13
CA MET A 1 11.37 0.63 -36.80
C MET A 1 10.46 1.82 -37.06
N LYS A 2 10.19 2.62 -36.01
CA LYS A 2 9.34 3.83 -36.14
C LYS A 2 10.20 5.06 -36.48
N HIS A 3 9.70 5.94 -37.31
CA HIS A 3 10.36 7.22 -37.56
C HIS A 3 10.23 8.13 -36.33
N ILE A 4 11.22 8.98 -36.07
CA ILE A 4 11.23 9.90 -34.92
C ILE A 4 9.98 10.76 -34.83
N LYS A 5 9.43 11.17 -36.00
CA LYS A 5 8.19 11.94 -36.09
C LYS A 5 7.02 11.18 -35.48
N GLU A 6 6.87 9.88 -35.77
CA GLU A 6 5.81 9.03 -35.24
C GLU A 6 5.95 8.88 -33.70
N ILE A 7 7.21 8.75 -33.22
CA ILE A 7 7.49 8.67 -31.78
C ILE A 7 7.13 10.00 -31.09
N VAL A 8 7.49 11.14 -31.69
CA VAL A 8 7.13 12.46 -31.14
C VAL A 8 5.62 12.66 -31.11
N GLU A 9 4.92 12.28 -32.19
CA GLU A 9 3.46 12.38 -32.28
C GLU A 9 2.80 11.47 -31.23
N GLU A 10 3.33 10.25 -30.99
CA GLU A 10 2.87 9.35 -29.93
C GLU A 10 3.12 9.93 -28.53
N VAL A 11 4.29 10.51 -28.28
CA VAL A 11 4.62 11.13 -26.99
C VAL A 11 3.74 12.35 -26.72
N LEU A 12 3.44 13.15 -27.74
CA LEU A 12 2.57 14.32 -27.60
C LEU A 12 1.09 13.97 -27.53
N ALA A 13 0.67 12.85 -28.14
CA ALA A 13 -0.72 12.36 -28.09
C ALA A 13 -1.03 11.57 -26.84
N ASN A 14 -0.04 10.89 -26.27
CA ASN A 14 -0.14 10.18 -25.02
C ASN A 14 0.38 11.11 -23.90
N GLU A 15 -0.50 11.89 -23.29
CA GLU A 15 -0.29 12.26 -21.89
C GLU A 15 -0.24 10.93 -21.14
N GLU A 16 0.97 10.48 -20.78
CA GLU A 16 1.13 9.27 -19.95
C GLU A 16 0.29 9.48 -18.71
N GLU A 17 -0.80 8.72 -18.61
CA GLU A 17 -1.70 8.80 -17.47
C GLU A 17 -1.00 8.25 -16.25
N VAL A 18 -0.31 9.15 -15.55
CA VAL A 18 0.42 8.84 -14.32
C VAL A 18 -0.57 8.49 -13.23
N LEU A 19 -0.37 7.34 -12.60
CA LEU A 19 -1.20 6.90 -11.50
C LEU A 19 -0.64 7.42 -10.17
N THR A 20 -1.52 7.82 -9.26
CA THR A 20 -1.10 8.20 -7.90
C THR A 20 -0.46 7.00 -7.18
N ALA A 21 0.58 7.24 -6.41
CA ALA A 21 1.16 6.26 -5.49
C ALA A 21 0.40 6.17 -4.15
N GLY A 22 -0.68 6.93 -3.98
CA GLY A 22 -1.56 6.85 -2.80
C GLY A 22 -1.00 7.51 -1.54
N LEU A 23 0.16 8.13 -1.62
CA LEU A 23 0.79 8.91 -0.56
C LEU A 23 1.39 10.18 -1.14
N LYS A 24 1.06 11.33 -0.54
CA LYS A 24 1.55 12.64 -0.95
C LYS A 24 3.08 12.66 -1.11
N PHE A 25 3.82 12.12 -0.14
CA PHE A 25 5.27 12.04 -0.22
C PHE A 25 5.77 11.28 -1.46
N LEU A 26 5.15 10.15 -1.82
CA LEU A 26 5.54 9.39 -3.01
C LEU A 26 5.17 10.15 -4.28
N ASP A 27 3.97 10.72 -4.34
CA ASP A 27 3.51 11.48 -5.50
C ASP A 27 4.38 12.73 -5.74
N GLU A 28 4.76 13.46 -4.69
CA GLU A 28 5.63 14.64 -4.79
C GLU A 28 7.09 14.31 -5.16
N ASN A 29 7.59 13.15 -4.73
CA ASN A 29 9.00 12.80 -4.93
C ASN A 29 9.27 11.84 -6.08
N MET A 30 8.25 11.11 -6.55
CA MET A 30 8.34 10.20 -7.70
C MET A 30 7.49 10.67 -8.88
N GLY A 31 6.61 11.65 -8.69
CA GLY A 31 5.64 12.07 -9.70
C GLY A 31 4.51 11.08 -9.92
N GLY A 32 4.42 10.02 -9.11
CA GLY A 32 3.44 8.95 -9.24
C GLY A 32 4.01 7.63 -9.75
N LEU A 33 3.14 6.76 -10.27
CA LEU A 33 3.46 5.45 -10.83
C LEU A 33 3.20 5.47 -12.34
N TYR A 34 4.19 5.08 -13.13
CA TYR A 34 4.12 5.16 -14.59
C TYR A 34 3.85 3.78 -15.22
N PRO A 35 2.98 3.69 -16.24
CA PRO A 35 2.79 2.47 -17.01
C PRO A 35 4.12 1.95 -17.59
N GLY A 36 4.28 0.64 -17.62
CA GLY A 36 5.52 0.00 -18.09
C GLY A 36 6.66 0.00 -17.07
N GLU A 37 6.47 0.61 -15.88
CA GLU A 37 7.47 0.61 -14.80
C GLU A 37 7.22 -0.51 -13.78
N LEU A 38 8.34 -1.01 -13.22
CA LEU A 38 8.39 -1.94 -12.10
C LEU A 38 8.76 -1.17 -10.83
N THR A 39 7.84 -1.15 -9.87
CA THR A 39 8.06 -0.59 -8.53
C THR A 39 8.16 -1.71 -7.50
N VAL A 40 9.22 -1.70 -6.70
CA VAL A 40 9.44 -2.67 -5.62
C VAL A 40 9.25 -1.99 -4.27
N ILE A 41 8.29 -2.50 -3.47
CA ILE A 41 8.11 -2.13 -2.07
C ILE A 41 8.86 -3.15 -1.23
N CYS A 42 9.99 -2.77 -0.65
CA CYS A 42 10.82 -3.68 0.11
C CYS A 42 10.94 -3.28 1.58
N GLY A 43 11.31 -4.26 2.41
CA GLY A 43 11.53 -4.05 3.82
C GLY A 43 11.58 -5.38 4.58
N GLY A 44 11.97 -5.34 5.84
CA GLY A 44 11.98 -6.50 6.73
C GLY A 44 10.59 -7.07 7.00
N ALA A 45 10.53 -8.08 7.85
CA ALA A 45 9.26 -8.52 8.41
C ALA A 45 8.60 -7.37 9.20
N ASP A 46 7.28 -7.35 9.23
CA ASP A 46 6.45 -6.44 10.05
C ASP A 46 6.69 -4.93 9.84
N CYS A 47 7.23 -4.52 8.68
CA CYS A 47 7.46 -3.11 8.36
C CYS A 47 6.34 -2.47 7.51
N GLU A 48 5.12 -2.96 7.59
CA GLU A 48 3.90 -2.38 6.98
C GLU A 48 3.91 -2.32 5.43
N LYS A 49 4.67 -3.19 4.73
CA LYS A 49 4.67 -3.25 3.25
C LYS A 49 3.28 -3.50 2.67
N SER A 50 2.59 -4.49 3.23
CA SER A 50 1.22 -4.85 2.79
C SER A 50 0.23 -3.72 3.07
N ALA A 51 0.42 -2.95 4.16
CA ALA A 51 -0.38 -1.78 4.48
C ALA A 51 -0.21 -0.66 3.42
N LEU A 52 1.03 -0.37 3.03
CA LEU A 52 1.29 0.57 1.94
C LEU A 52 0.65 0.10 0.63
N MET A 53 0.74 -1.20 0.32
CA MET A 53 0.13 -1.78 -0.87
C MET A 53 -1.41 -1.65 -0.85
N ILE A 54 -2.06 -1.97 0.27
CA ILE A 54 -3.50 -1.79 0.46
C ILE A 54 -3.89 -0.32 0.28
N ARG A 55 -3.12 0.61 0.81
CA ARG A 55 -3.34 2.05 0.65
C ARG A 55 -3.29 2.47 -0.82
N GLN A 56 -2.28 2.04 -1.56
CA GLN A 56 -2.15 2.32 -2.99
C GLN A 56 -3.33 1.74 -3.78
N ILE A 57 -3.69 0.47 -3.53
CA ILE A 57 -4.84 -0.19 -4.16
C ILE A 57 -6.14 0.55 -3.86
N SER A 58 -6.35 0.96 -2.60
CA SER A 58 -7.52 1.74 -2.21
C SER A 58 -7.59 3.06 -2.95
N SER A 59 -6.49 3.80 -2.99
CA SER A 59 -6.43 5.09 -3.68
C SER A 59 -6.75 4.95 -5.17
N LEU A 60 -6.21 3.92 -5.83
CA LEU A 60 -6.45 3.68 -7.25
C LEU A 60 -7.86 3.12 -7.51
N ALA A 61 -8.19 1.97 -6.93
CA ALA A 61 -9.41 1.26 -7.27
C ALA A 61 -10.67 1.85 -6.63
N LEU A 62 -10.56 2.35 -5.40
CA LEU A 62 -11.75 2.82 -4.66
C LEU A 62 -11.99 4.31 -4.86
N ASP A 63 -10.93 5.14 -4.78
CA ASP A 63 -11.07 6.59 -4.86
C ASP A 63 -11.05 7.08 -6.32
N LYS A 64 -10.08 6.60 -7.12
CA LYS A 64 -9.89 7.04 -8.52
C LYS A 64 -10.63 6.18 -9.55
N LYS A 65 -11.22 5.04 -9.13
CA LYS A 65 -11.89 4.09 -10.03
C LYS A 65 -11.01 3.55 -11.16
N THR A 66 -9.73 3.51 -10.93
CA THR A 66 -8.75 2.92 -11.85
C THR A 66 -8.78 1.39 -11.73
N PRO A 67 -8.89 0.64 -12.83
CA PRO A 67 -8.87 -0.83 -12.77
C PRO A 67 -7.52 -1.37 -12.29
N VAL A 68 -7.57 -2.16 -11.22
CA VAL A 68 -6.42 -2.74 -10.53
C VAL A 68 -6.53 -4.25 -10.45
N LEU A 69 -5.44 -4.96 -10.71
CA LEU A 69 -5.30 -6.39 -10.43
C LEU A 69 -4.43 -6.60 -9.20
N MET A 70 -4.97 -7.29 -8.19
CA MET A 70 -4.21 -7.78 -7.04
C MET A 70 -3.92 -9.26 -7.17
N VAL A 71 -2.64 -9.63 -7.16
CA VAL A 71 -2.16 -11.02 -7.18
C VAL A 71 -1.76 -11.43 -5.77
N LEU A 72 -2.54 -12.35 -5.19
CA LEU A 72 -2.31 -12.87 -3.85
C LEU A 72 -1.31 -14.03 -3.87
N ASN A 73 -0.29 -13.97 -3.02
CA ASN A 73 0.74 -14.99 -2.88
C ASN A 73 1.14 -15.21 -1.41
N GLY A 74 0.21 -15.63 -0.60
CA GLY A 74 0.38 -15.87 0.84
C GLY A 74 -0.92 -15.65 1.60
N THR A 75 -1.62 -14.56 1.30
CA THR A 75 -2.91 -14.23 1.89
C THR A 75 -4.05 -14.83 1.06
N ASN A 76 -5.08 -15.36 1.70
CA ASN A 76 -6.29 -15.77 0.99
C ASN A 76 -7.21 -14.58 0.69
N LYS A 77 -8.07 -14.72 -0.33
CA LYS A 77 -9.00 -13.66 -0.79
C LYS A 77 -9.84 -13.06 0.33
N ARG A 78 -10.34 -13.90 1.26
CA ARG A 78 -11.17 -13.45 2.38
C ARG A 78 -10.38 -12.53 3.33
N ASN A 79 -9.18 -12.95 3.72
CA ASN A 79 -8.34 -12.15 4.62
C ASN A 79 -7.91 -10.83 3.97
N PHE A 80 -7.56 -10.86 2.69
CA PHE A 80 -7.24 -9.63 1.95
C PHE A 80 -8.43 -8.65 1.95
N LEU A 81 -9.65 -9.12 1.67
CA LEU A 81 -10.85 -8.28 1.69
C LEU A 81 -11.15 -7.72 3.10
N ILE A 82 -10.91 -8.51 4.16
CA ILE A 82 -11.04 -8.03 5.54
C ILE A 82 -10.03 -6.92 5.82
N CYS A 83 -8.76 -7.09 5.43
CA CYS A 83 -7.73 -6.05 5.60
C CYS A 83 -8.06 -4.79 4.79
N LEU A 84 -8.51 -4.94 3.54
CA LEU A 84 -8.92 -3.82 2.70
C LEU A 84 -10.10 -3.05 3.30
N ALA A 85 -11.12 -3.76 3.78
CA ALA A 85 -12.28 -3.16 4.42
C ALA A 85 -11.92 -2.53 5.78
N ALA A 86 -11.04 -3.16 6.56
CA ALA A 86 -10.53 -2.60 7.81
C ALA A 86 -9.80 -1.28 7.54
N TYR A 87 -8.90 -1.26 6.57
CA TYR A 87 -8.24 -0.04 6.12
C TYR A 87 -9.26 1.03 5.71
N TYR A 88 -10.21 0.67 4.87
CA TYR A 88 -11.21 1.60 4.35
C TYR A 88 -12.16 2.15 5.43
N CYS A 89 -12.36 1.40 6.51
CA CYS A 89 -13.12 1.82 7.69
C CYS A 89 -12.27 2.52 8.76
N ASN A 90 -10.95 2.66 8.58
CA ASN A 90 -10.00 3.17 9.58
C ASN A 90 -10.06 2.40 10.91
N VAL A 91 -10.12 1.08 10.83
CA VAL A 91 -10.11 0.20 12.01
C VAL A 91 -8.98 -0.80 11.91
N VAL A 92 -8.46 -1.25 13.04
CA VAL A 92 -7.48 -2.33 13.05
C VAL A 92 -8.15 -3.66 12.71
N THR A 93 -7.45 -4.54 12.02
CA THR A 93 -8.00 -5.82 11.54
C THR A 93 -8.54 -6.69 12.69
N GLU A 94 -7.91 -6.64 13.86
CA GLU A 94 -8.33 -7.35 15.06
C GLU A 94 -9.71 -6.92 15.57
N ASP A 95 -10.04 -5.64 15.38
CA ASP A 95 -11.34 -5.11 15.81
C ASP A 95 -12.46 -5.47 14.84
N VAL A 96 -12.17 -5.92 13.61
CA VAL A 96 -13.20 -6.31 12.63
C VAL A 96 -14.14 -7.39 13.19
N ARG A 97 -13.62 -8.36 13.95
CA ARG A 97 -14.45 -9.39 14.60
C ARG A 97 -15.42 -8.79 15.61
N ARG A 98 -14.99 -7.78 16.37
CA ARG A 98 -15.83 -7.04 17.32
C ARG A 98 -16.90 -6.25 16.60
N LEU A 99 -16.52 -5.57 15.49
CA LEU A 99 -17.45 -4.82 14.64
C LEU A 99 -18.55 -5.70 14.06
N LEU A 100 -18.23 -6.90 13.64
CA LEU A 100 -19.19 -7.86 13.11
C LEU A 100 -20.21 -8.36 14.15
N ASN A 101 -19.89 -8.29 15.45
CA ASN A 101 -20.78 -8.67 16.54
C ASN A 101 -21.70 -7.52 17.02
N ASP A 102 -21.33 -6.27 16.77
CA ASP A 102 -22.16 -5.09 17.09
C ASP A 102 -22.99 -4.68 15.87
N ILE A 103 -24.30 -4.56 16.03
CA ILE A 103 -25.25 -4.31 14.93
C ILE A 103 -24.97 -2.99 14.23
N TYR A 104 -24.59 -1.93 14.96
CA TYR A 104 -24.29 -0.63 14.40
C TYR A 104 -23.05 -0.69 13.49
N TYR A 105 -21.95 -1.23 14.01
CA TYR A 105 -20.71 -1.35 13.26
C TYR A 105 -20.82 -2.34 12.11
N ARG A 106 -21.61 -3.41 12.28
CA ARG A 106 -21.92 -4.36 11.20
C ARG A 106 -22.57 -3.66 10.02
N ASN A 107 -23.52 -2.76 10.26
CA ASN A 107 -24.17 -2.02 9.19
C ASN A 107 -23.20 -1.10 8.44
N VAL A 108 -22.33 -0.39 9.16
CA VAL A 108 -21.27 0.44 8.55
C VAL A 108 -20.29 -0.42 7.75
N PHE A 109 -19.86 -1.55 8.31
CA PHE A 109 -18.94 -2.46 7.65
C PHE A 109 -19.57 -3.11 6.40
N ASN A 110 -20.85 -3.50 6.46
CA ASN A 110 -21.59 -4.02 5.32
C ASN A 110 -21.77 -2.96 4.21
N ALA A 111 -21.99 -1.71 4.58
CA ALA A 111 -22.05 -0.60 3.62
C ALA A 111 -20.71 -0.38 2.94
N CYS A 112 -19.60 -0.48 3.71
CA CYS A 112 -18.24 -0.47 3.17
C CYS A 112 -18.02 -1.62 2.18
N LEU A 113 -18.32 -2.86 2.57
CA LEU A 113 -18.22 -4.02 1.68
C LEU A 113 -19.07 -3.88 0.41
N SER A 114 -20.26 -3.28 0.53
CA SER A 114 -21.10 -3.01 -0.64
C SER A 114 -20.45 -2.00 -1.59
N SER A 115 -19.78 -0.97 -1.07
CA SER A 115 -19.02 -0.03 -1.91
C SER A 115 -17.83 -0.68 -2.61
N LEU A 116 -17.24 -1.73 -2.00
CA LEU A 116 -16.15 -2.48 -2.63
C LEU A 116 -16.61 -3.31 -3.82
N LYS A 117 -17.88 -3.73 -3.87
CA LYS A 117 -18.43 -4.52 -4.99
C LYS A 117 -18.37 -3.78 -6.32
N ASP A 118 -18.56 -2.46 -6.29
CA ASP A 118 -18.58 -1.62 -7.49
C ASP A 118 -17.19 -1.05 -7.83
N SER A 119 -16.16 -1.51 -7.13
CA SER A 119 -14.79 -1.10 -7.42
C SER A 119 -14.19 -1.93 -8.55
N PRO A 120 -13.41 -1.33 -9.45
CA PRO A 120 -12.71 -2.05 -10.50
C PRO A 120 -11.45 -2.74 -9.95
N LEU A 121 -11.61 -3.52 -8.88
CA LEU A 121 -10.56 -4.30 -8.24
C LEU A 121 -10.74 -5.79 -8.55
N TYR A 122 -9.79 -6.33 -9.28
CA TYR A 122 -9.71 -7.74 -9.63
C TYR A 122 -8.74 -8.44 -8.69
N ILE A 123 -9.10 -9.64 -8.22
CA ILE A 123 -8.28 -10.42 -7.29
C ILE A 123 -8.01 -11.80 -7.89
N MET A 124 -6.75 -12.11 -8.07
CA MET A 124 -6.27 -13.35 -8.64
C MET A 124 -5.31 -14.05 -7.66
N GLU A 125 -5.39 -15.36 -7.56
CA GLU A 125 -4.39 -16.12 -6.79
C GLU A 125 -3.14 -16.38 -7.65
N LYS A 126 -2.00 -16.54 -7.00
CA LYS A 126 -0.73 -16.85 -7.66
C LYS A 126 -0.83 -17.99 -8.68
N SER A 127 -1.50 -19.08 -8.31
CA SER A 127 -1.67 -20.26 -9.19
C SER A 127 -2.35 -19.89 -10.50
N GLU A 128 -3.41 -19.09 -10.42
CA GLU A 128 -4.16 -18.57 -11.56
C GLU A 128 -3.30 -17.61 -12.37
N PHE A 129 -2.66 -16.64 -11.75
CA PHE A 129 -1.78 -15.65 -12.39
C PHE A 129 -0.65 -16.35 -13.19
N VAL A 130 0.01 -17.34 -12.57
CA VAL A 130 1.13 -18.04 -13.20
C VAL A 130 0.66 -18.98 -14.32
N SER A 131 -0.57 -19.51 -14.25
CA SER A 131 -1.15 -20.37 -15.31
C SER A 131 -1.60 -19.57 -16.54
N ARG A 132 -2.05 -18.32 -16.36
CA ARG A 132 -2.56 -17.42 -17.41
C ARG A 132 -1.49 -16.79 -18.30
N LYS A 133 -0.29 -17.35 -18.43
CA LYS A 133 0.80 -16.74 -19.21
C LYS A 133 0.42 -16.37 -20.65
N THR A 134 -0.50 -17.11 -21.26
CA THR A 134 -0.90 -16.96 -22.67
C THR A 134 -2.06 -15.99 -22.85
N ASP A 135 -2.93 -15.83 -21.84
CA ASP A 135 -4.16 -15.02 -21.92
C ASP A 135 -4.18 -13.83 -20.94
N LEU A 136 -3.13 -13.64 -20.13
CA LEU A 136 -3.04 -12.52 -19.19
C LEU A 136 -3.12 -11.17 -19.90
N GLN A 137 -2.51 -11.05 -21.08
CA GLN A 137 -2.55 -9.82 -21.85
C GLN A 137 -3.99 -9.50 -22.29
N SER A 138 -4.69 -10.46 -22.86
CA SER A 138 -6.09 -10.30 -23.25
C SER A 138 -6.97 -9.92 -22.06
N PHE A 139 -6.76 -10.58 -20.90
CA PHE A 139 -7.49 -10.23 -19.67
C PHE A 139 -7.21 -8.79 -19.21
N VAL A 140 -5.94 -8.35 -19.24
CA VAL A 140 -5.57 -6.98 -18.84
C VAL A 140 -6.19 -5.96 -19.78
N GLU A 141 -6.15 -6.21 -21.08
CA GLU A 141 -6.76 -5.35 -22.12
C GLU A 141 -8.29 -5.31 -22.00
N GLU A 142 -8.95 -6.46 -21.89
CA GLU A 142 -10.41 -6.56 -21.76
C GLU A 142 -10.97 -5.86 -20.51
N GLN A 143 -10.25 -5.98 -19.39
CA GLN A 143 -10.65 -5.36 -18.13
C GLN A 143 -10.09 -3.93 -17.95
N GLY A 144 -9.28 -3.47 -18.89
CA GLY A 144 -8.63 -2.15 -18.83
C GLY A 144 -7.69 -1.98 -17.63
N ILE A 145 -7.05 -3.06 -17.17
CA ILE A 145 -6.16 -3.05 -15.99
C ILE A 145 -4.99 -2.10 -16.22
N ARG A 146 -4.82 -1.13 -15.30
CA ARG A 146 -3.76 -0.12 -15.36
C ARG A 146 -2.63 -0.38 -14.37
N ALA A 147 -2.91 -1.08 -13.27
CA ALA A 147 -1.93 -1.43 -12.26
C ALA A 147 -2.09 -2.86 -11.78
N ILE A 148 -0.98 -3.55 -11.58
CA ILE A 148 -0.89 -4.92 -11.09
C ILE A 148 -0.06 -4.89 -9.80
N PHE A 149 -0.69 -5.30 -8.70
CA PHE A 149 -0.04 -5.43 -7.40
C PHE A 149 0.23 -6.90 -7.09
N ILE A 150 1.44 -7.23 -6.67
CA ILE A 150 1.87 -8.60 -6.43
C ILE A 150 2.37 -8.73 -4.98
N GLU A 151 1.64 -9.51 -4.19
CA GLU A 151 2.03 -9.87 -2.84
C GLU A 151 3.22 -10.85 -2.87
N ASN A 152 4.20 -10.62 -1.99
CA ASN A 152 5.29 -11.55 -1.73
C ASN A 152 5.99 -12.07 -3.01
N GLY A 153 6.47 -11.14 -3.83
CA GLY A 153 7.00 -11.40 -5.16
C GLY A 153 8.15 -12.39 -5.23
N ARG A 154 8.98 -12.48 -4.16
CA ARG A 154 10.08 -13.44 -4.05
C ARG A 154 9.67 -14.89 -4.32
N TRP A 155 8.43 -15.24 -3.98
CA TRP A 155 7.90 -16.60 -4.11
C TRP A 155 6.96 -16.78 -5.30
N LEU A 156 6.74 -15.74 -6.12
CA LEU A 156 5.78 -15.78 -7.22
C LEU A 156 6.08 -16.91 -8.21
N PHE A 157 7.31 -17.01 -8.67
CA PHE A 157 7.74 -17.96 -9.68
C PHE A 157 8.64 -19.06 -9.14
N ARG A 158 8.57 -19.38 -7.84
CA ARG A 158 9.42 -20.39 -7.23
C ARG A 158 9.37 -21.71 -8.01
N GLY A 159 10.55 -22.18 -8.45
CA GLY A 159 10.68 -23.41 -9.24
C GLY A 159 10.31 -23.29 -10.72
N LYS A 160 9.78 -22.16 -11.20
CA LYS A 160 9.43 -21.91 -12.60
C LYS A 160 10.34 -20.92 -13.32
N VAL A 161 10.93 -19.98 -12.58
CA VAL A 161 11.89 -19.00 -13.08
C VAL A 161 13.12 -19.06 -12.20
N LYS A 162 14.31 -18.95 -12.81
CA LYS A 162 15.55 -18.82 -12.02
C LYS A 162 15.47 -17.51 -11.22
N PRO A 163 15.92 -17.45 -9.96
CA PRO A 163 15.91 -16.23 -9.15
C PRO A 163 16.49 -15.03 -9.89
N LYS A 164 17.58 -15.21 -10.61
CA LYS A 164 18.26 -14.19 -11.43
C LYS A 164 17.47 -13.67 -12.63
N LEU A 165 16.23 -14.11 -12.84
CA LEU A 165 15.36 -13.66 -13.94
C LEU A 165 14.02 -13.10 -13.42
N LEU A 166 13.85 -12.95 -12.12
CA LEU A 166 12.60 -12.47 -11.51
C LEU A 166 12.33 -11.01 -11.91
N GLY A 167 13.30 -10.15 -11.69
CA GLY A 167 13.20 -8.72 -11.97
C GLY A 167 13.01 -8.47 -13.46
N GLN A 168 13.84 -9.11 -14.29
CA GLN A 168 13.71 -9.03 -15.75
C GLN A 168 12.31 -9.48 -16.22
N THR A 169 11.81 -10.59 -15.70
CA THR A 169 10.48 -11.10 -16.07
C THR A 169 9.36 -10.12 -15.70
N LEU A 170 9.42 -9.54 -14.51
CA LEU A 170 8.41 -8.58 -14.04
C LEU A 170 8.48 -7.25 -14.77
N LYS A 171 9.70 -6.79 -15.08
CA LYS A 171 9.89 -5.58 -15.90
C LYS A 171 9.36 -5.76 -17.32
N GLN A 172 9.66 -6.89 -17.96
CA GLN A 172 9.11 -7.23 -19.28
C GLN A 172 7.59 -7.35 -19.25
N LEU A 173 7.02 -7.89 -18.16
CA LEU A 173 5.57 -7.93 -17.96
C LEU A 173 4.96 -6.53 -17.92
N ALA A 174 5.52 -5.62 -17.12
CA ALA A 174 5.06 -4.24 -17.04
C ALA A 174 5.07 -3.56 -18.40
N GLN A 175 6.18 -3.67 -19.13
CA GLN A 175 6.34 -3.10 -20.46
C GLN A 175 5.36 -3.71 -21.49
N LYS A 176 5.25 -5.03 -21.51
CA LYS A 176 4.36 -5.74 -22.45
C LYS A 176 2.89 -5.40 -22.26
N LEU A 177 2.46 -5.25 -21.00
CA LEU A 177 1.08 -4.95 -20.64
C LEU A 177 0.79 -3.44 -20.63
N ASN A 178 1.80 -2.60 -20.79
CA ASN A 178 1.72 -1.16 -20.58
C ASN A 178 0.99 -0.80 -19.27
N ALA A 179 1.31 -1.51 -18.19
CA ALA A 179 0.70 -1.37 -16.89
C ALA A 179 1.76 -1.10 -15.81
N VAL A 180 1.38 -0.40 -14.76
CA VAL A 180 2.20 -0.31 -13.55
C VAL A 180 2.29 -1.68 -12.88
N VAL A 181 3.49 -2.15 -12.55
CA VAL A 181 3.67 -3.37 -11.74
C VAL A 181 4.32 -3.00 -10.41
N VAL A 182 3.60 -3.25 -9.32
CA VAL A 182 4.07 -3.01 -7.94
C VAL A 182 4.24 -4.35 -7.25
N VAL A 183 5.42 -4.60 -6.69
CA VAL A 183 5.77 -5.87 -6.06
C VAL A 183 6.17 -5.68 -4.62
N GLU A 184 5.49 -6.37 -3.71
CA GLU A 184 5.94 -6.50 -2.33
C GLU A 184 7.11 -7.48 -2.24
N TYR A 185 8.21 -7.06 -1.62
CA TYR A 185 9.41 -7.87 -1.52
C TYR A 185 10.02 -7.84 -0.10
N GLY A 186 10.07 -9.01 0.54
CA GLY A 186 10.71 -9.17 1.85
C GLY A 186 12.23 -9.22 1.73
N ILE A 187 12.92 -8.40 2.52
CA ILE A 187 14.39 -8.41 2.64
C ILE A 187 14.81 -8.83 4.06
N CYS A 188 15.90 -9.58 4.15
CA CYS A 188 16.44 -10.08 5.42
C CYS A 188 17.65 -9.24 5.88
N ILE A 189 17.47 -7.90 5.96
CA ILE A 189 18.55 -6.99 6.37
C ILE A 189 18.13 -6.28 7.64
N PHE A 190 19.05 -6.18 8.61
CA PHE A 190 18.74 -5.72 9.98
C PHE A 190 18.78 -4.20 10.14
N ASP A 191 19.57 -3.46 9.37
CA ASP A 191 19.62 -1.99 9.39
C ASP A 191 18.90 -1.35 8.21
N PRO A 192 18.61 -0.04 8.25
CA PRO A 192 18.08 0.64 7.09
C PRO A 192 19.07 0.52 5.93
N PRO A 193 18.80 -0.36 4.96
CA PRO A 193 19.81 -0.71 3.97
C PRO A 193 19.99 0.39 2.95
N THR A 194 21.21 0.56 2.48
CA THR A 194 21.48 1.24 1.22
C THR A 194 21.11 0.33 0.04
N LEU A 195 20.90 0.91 -1.14
CA LEU A 195 20.59 0.12 -2.34
C LEU A 195 21.69 -0.92 -2.63
N SER A 196 22.97 -0.56 -2.42
CA SER A 196 24.10 -1.47 -2.63
C SER A 196 24.10 -2.66 -1.67
N GLU A 197 23.66 -2.46 -0.42
CA GLU A 197 23.54 -3.54 0.56
C GLU A 197 22.37 -4.47 0.21
N ILE A 198 21.23 -3.92 -0.18
CA ILE A 198 20.10 -4.72 -0.64
C ILE A 198 20.51 -5.61 -1.82
N GLN A 199 21.22 -5.07 -2.80
CA GLN A 199 21.69 -5.82 -3.97
C GLN A 199 22.69 -6.93 -3.61
N LYS A 200 23.58 -6.70 -2.64
CA LYS A 200 24.57 -7.70 -2.20
C LYS A 200 23.96 -8.91 -1.50
N PHE A 201 22.86 -8.70 -0.77
CA PHE A 201 22.24 -9.74 0.07
C PHE A 201 21.04 -10.44 -0.59
N ASN A 202 20.72 -10.12 -1.84
CA ASN A 202 19.66 -10.78 -2.58
C ASN A 202 20.21 -11.48 -3.83
N ASP A 203 19.88 -12.76 -3.95
CA ASP A 203 20.32 -13.62 -5.05
C ASP A 203 19.54 -13.39 -6.35
N ASP A 204 18.51 -12.56 -6.33
CA ASP A 204 17.69 -12.26 -7.50
C ASP A 204 17.96 -10.86 -8.06
N ASP A 205 17.55 -10.64 -9.29
CA ASP A 205 17.78 -9.43 -10.07
C ASP A 205 16.70 -8.35 -9.89
N ILE A 206 15.75 -8.53 -8.97
CA ILE A 206 14.58 -7.65 -8.88
C ILE A 206 14.95 -6.19 -8.66
N PHE A 207 15.96 -5.92 -7.85
CA PHE A 207 16.43 -4.57 -7.54
C PHE A 207 17.22 -3.92 -8.68
N GLU A 208 17.82 -4.75 -9.54
CA GLU A 208 18.52 -4.31 -10.75
C GLU A 208 17.50 -3.79 -11.77
N PHE A 209 16.44 -4.57 -12.05
CA PHE A 209 15.44 -4.28 -13.06
C PHE A 209 14.31 -3.36 -12.59
N ALA A 210 14.15 -3.12 -11.28
CA ALA A 210 13.17 -2.16 -10.78
C ALA A 210 13.48 -0.75 -11.26
N ASP A 211 12.47 -0.03 -11.70
CA ASP A 211 12.56 1.41 -11.99
C ASP A 211 12.50 2.22 -10.70
N ASN A 212 11.64 1.79 -9.78
CA ASN A 212 11.46 2.43 -8.49
C ASN A 212 11.62 1.44 -7.35
N ILE A 213 12.30 1.85 -6.28
CA ILE A 213 12.46 1.07 -5.06
C ILE A 213 12.04 1.92 -3.87
N ILE A 214 10.99 1.49 -3.19
CA ILE A 214 10.47 2.07 -1.96
C ILE A 214 10.81 1.13 -0.82
N ASN A 215 11.59 1.61 0.15
CA ASN A 215 11.98 0.83 1.32
C ASN A 215 11.23 1.29 2.56
N LEU A 216 10.71 0.34 3.31
CA LEU A 216 10.03 0.56 4.59
C LEU A 216 10.88 0.02 5.74
N VAL A 217 10.99 0.81 6.81
CA VAL A 217 11.73 0.47 8.02
C VAL A 217 10.84 0.67 9.23
N ASP A 218 10.53 -0.39 9.96
CA ASP A 218 9.90 -0.27 11.28
C ASP A 218 10.99 -0.06 12.34
N PHE A 219 11.07 1.14 12.88
CA PHE A 219 12.08 1.49 13.87
C PHE A 219 11.87 0.73 15.18
N THR A 220 10.60 0.51 15.60
CA THR A 220 10.31 -0.25 16.82
C THR A 220 10.72 -1.72 16.69
N ALA A 221 10.38 -2.37 15.58
CA ALA A 221 10.78 -3.75 15.31
C ALA A 221 12.31 -3.89 15.22
N ARG A 222 13.00 -2.83 14.79
CA ARG A 222 14.47 -2.76 14.74
C ARG A 222 15.11 -2.34 16.06
N ARG A 223 14.35 -2.04 17.10
CA ARG A 223 14.81 -1.53 18.40
C ARG A 223 15.58 -0.21 18.29
N ILE A 224 15.30 0.58 17.26
CA ILE A 224 15.80 1.94 17.09
C ILE A 224 14.79 2.87 17.73
N HIS A 225 15.11 3.39 18.91
CA HIS A 225 14.15 4.16 19.71
C HIS A 225 14.32 5.67 19.56
N VAL A 226 15.52 6.11 19.19
CA VAL A 226 15.83 7.52 18.97
C VAL A 226 16.71 7.68 17.74
N ASP A 227 16.62 8.79 17.05
CA ASP A 227 17.54 9.14 15.97
C ASP A 227 18.78 9.87 16.48
N GLU A 228 19.65 10.27 15.57
CA GLU A 228 20.90 11.01 15.87
C GLU A 228 20.67 12.38 16.51
N HIS A 229 19.45 12.92 16.39
CA HIS A 229 19.03 14.19 17.00
C HIS A 229 18.25 14.01 18.29
N GLY A 230 18.03 12.79 18.76
CA GLY A 230 17.33 12.44 19.99
C GLY A 230 15.80 12.38 19.85
N TYR A 231 15.24 12.42 18.64
CA TYR A 231 13.79 12.25 18.43
C TYR A 231 13.36 10.81 18.67
N ASP A 232 12.22 10.64 19.34
CA ASP A 232 11.62 9.32 19.61
C ASP A 232 11.05 8.71 18.32
N LEU A 233 11.56 7.55 17.95
CA LEU A 233 11.18 6.80 16.74
C LEU A 233 10.20 5.64 17.03
N ARG A 234 9.79 5.45 18.28
CA ARG A 234 8.88 4.36 18.64
C ARG A 234 7.52 4.53 17.98
N GLY A 235 7.04 3.46 17.35
CA GLY A 235 5.76 3.46 16.61
C GLY A 235 5.81 4.19 15.26
N LEU A 236 6.99 4.62 14.83
CA LEU A 236 7.19 5.19 13.50
C LEU A 236 7.67 4.14 12.50
N VAL A 237 7.26 4.34 11.27
CA VAL A 237 7.74 3.62 10.08
C VAL A 237 8.42 4.63 9.18
N GLY A 238 9.70 4.38 8.87
CA GLY A 238 10.44 5.15 7.87
C GLY A 238 10.08 4.67 6.47
N LEU A 239 9.80 5.61 5.57
CA LEU A 239 9.58 5.36 4.16
C LEU A 239 10.66 6.07 3.37
N ARG A 240 11.41 5.34 2.56
CA ARG A 240 12.54 5.81 1.79
C ARG A 240 12.41 5.48 0.32
N ILE A 241 12.79 6.41 -0.54
CA ILE A 241 12.94 6.17 -1.97
C ILE A 241 14.41 5.90 -2.23
N LEU A 242 14.75 4.65 -2.57
CA LEU A 242 16.14 4.25 -2.83
C LEU A 242 16.51 4.32 -4.31
N LYS A 243 15.54 4.13 -5.20
CA LYS A 243 15.71 4.19 -6.65
C LYS A 243 14.48 4.84 -7.27
N HIS A 244 14.68 5.68 -8.27
CA HIS A 244 13.61 6.31 -9.03
C HIS A 244 13.99 6.46 -10.50
N LYS A 245 13.10 6.06 -11.40
CA LYS A 245 13.31 6.04 -12.87
C LYS A 245 14.63 5.37 -13.28
N GLY A 246 14.96 4.26 -12.61
CA GLY A 246 16.17 3.49 -12.88
C GLY A 246 17.44 4.04 -12.23
N GLU A 247 17.43 5.26 -11.71
CA GLU A 247 18.59 5.89 -11.07
C GLU A 247 18.54 5.79 -9.55
N GLN A 248 19.70 5.73 -8.91
CA GLN A 248 19.79 5.79 -7.46
C GLN A 248 19.28 7.16 -6.99
N ALA A 249 18.22 7.16 -6.20
CA ALA A 249 17.67 8.38 -5.64
C ALA A 249 18.62 8.94 -4.56
N LYS A 250 18.76 10.27 -4.49
CA LYS A 250 19.23 10.91 -3.27
C LYS A 250 18.23 10.52 -2.21
N CYS A 251 18.65 9.73 -1.20
CA CYS A 251 17.77 9.12 -0.22
C CYS A 251 16.83 10.17 0.40
N LYS A 252 15.59 10.21 -0.08
CA LYS A 252 14.52 10.99 0.53
C LYS A 252 13.80 10.07 1.49
N GLU A 253 13.68 10.49 2.73
CA GLU A 253 13.03 9.76 3.80
C GLU A 253 11.91 10.60 4.39
N THR A 254 10.82 9.97 4.72
CA THR A 254 9.78 10.51 5.60
C THR A 254 9.41 9.47 6.64
N ARG A 255 8.80 9.92 7.73
CA ARG A 255 8.40 9.07 8.85
C ARG A 255 6.90 9.19 9.06
N TYR A 256 6.23 8.07 9.18
CA TYR A 256 4.81 7.99 9.45
C TYR A 256 4.57 7.23 10.76
N ARG A 257 3.60 7.65 11.54
CA ARG A 257 3.04 6.75 12.57
C ARG A 257 2.37 5.58 11.86
N ARG A 258 2.44 4.37 12.42
CA ARG A 258 1.73 3.21 11.89
C ARG A 258 0.26 3.52 11.61
N THR A 259 -0.40 4.20 12.52
CA THR A 259 -1.79 4.63 12.39
C THR A 259 -2.02 5.57 11.20
N GLN A 260 -1.10 6.47 10.90
CA GLN A 260 -1.19 7.38 9.74
C GLN A 260 -0.99 6.63 8.42
N LEU A 261 -0.05 5.68 8.37
CA LEU A 261 0.14 4.85 7.19
C LEU A 261 -1.09 3.98 6.89
N LEU A 262 -1.77 3.53 7.95
CA LEU A 262 -2.98 2.73 7.89
C LEU A 262 -4.27 3.57 7.80
N ALA A 263 -4.19 4.91 7.90
CA ALA A 263 -5.37 5.76 7.85
C ALA A 263 -5.90 5.91 6.42
N SER A 264 -7.20 5.83 6.28
CA SER A 264 -7.93 6.08 5.05
C SER A 264 -8.75 7.37 5.17
N ASN A 265 -8.88 8.13 4.08
CA ASN A 265 -9.78 9.28 3.98
C ASN A 265 -11.21 8.88 3.59
N SER A 266 -11.54 7.60 3.75
CA SER A 266 -12.85 7.05 3.40
C SER A 266 -13.98 7.65 4.23
N ARG A 267 -15.13 7.85 3.60
CA ARG A 267 -16.40 8.19 4.27
C ARG A 267 -16.87 7.11 5.26
N PHE A 268 -16.31 5.92 5.20
CA PHE A 268 -16.62 4.80 6.09
C PHE A 268 -15.68 4.73 7.29
N ALA A 269 -14.79 5.71 7.47
CA ALA A 269 -13.92 5.76 8.64
C ALA A 269 -14.73 5.67 9.95
N ILE A 270 -14.37 4.71 10.78
CA ILE A 270 -14.99 4.47 12.09
C ILE A 270 -14.03 4.93 13.16
N ASN A 271 -14.42 5.95 13.92
CA ASN A 271 -13.65 6.37 15.09
C ASN A 271 -14.09 5.58 16.32
N LEU A 272 -13.55 4.37 16.48
CA LEU A 272 -13.90 3.47 17.59
C LEU A 272 -13.70 4.12 18.96
N HIS A 273 -12.67 4.93 19.15
CA HIS A 273 -12.42 5.58 20.43
C HIS A 273 -13.50 6.61 20.77
N LYS A 274 -13.89 7.46 19.81
CA LYS A 274 -14.97 8.44 20.00
C LYS A 274 -16.34 7.75 20.21
N ASP A 275 -16.60 6.69 19.44
CA ASP A 275 -17.88 5.99 19.51
C ASP A 275 -18.00 5.12 20.76
N VAL A 276 -16.93 4.49 21.23
CA VAL A 276 -16.89 3.76 22.49
C VAL A 276 -17.04 4.73 23.66
N ALA A 277 -16.36 5.87 23.64
CA ALA A 277 -16.50 6.90 24.66
C ALA A 277 -17.95 7.41 24.72
N LYS A 278 -18.58 7.73 23.56
CA LYS A 278 -19.99 8.11 23.53
C LYS A 278 -20.94 7.05 24.05
N LYS A 279 -20.72 5.75 23.72
CA LYS A 279 -21.54 4.65 24.25
C LYS A 279 -21.37 4.46 25.75
N VAL A 280 -20.14 4.55 26.26
CA VAL A 280 -19.87 4.45 27.72
C VAL A 280 -20.55 5.61 28.45
N ILE A 281 -20.51 6.83 27.90
CA ILE A 281 -21.16 8.00 28.46
C ILE A 281 -22.69 7.82 28.43
N GLN A 282 -23.25 7.33 27.32
CA GLN A 282 -24.70 7.11 27.17
C GLN A 282 -25.21 5.93 28.00
N SER A 283 -24.41 4.88 28.21
CA SER A 283 -24.81 3.70 28.96
C SER A 283 -24.61 3.82 30.47
N ASN A 284 -23.85 4.80 30.92
CA ASN A 284 -23.53 4.99 32.33
C ASN A 284 -24.11 6.33 32.81
N GLU A 285 -25.34 6.26 33.35
CA GLU A 285 -26.08 7.42 33.86
C GLU A 285 -25.28 8.23 34.92
N SER A 286 -24.44 7.55 35.70
CA SER A 286 -23.58 8.17 36.69
C SER A 286 -22.46 9.01 36.04
N VAL A 287 -21.87 8.55 34.93
CA VAL A 287 -20.84 9.27 34.19
C VAL A 287 -21.46 10.47 33.44
N SER A 288 -22.65 10.30 32.88
CA SER A 288 -23.39 11.39 32.23
C SER A 288 -23.73 12.53 33.23
N LYS A 289 -24.15 12.16 34.46
CA LYS A 289 -24.40 13.11 35.54
C LYS A 289 -23.13 13.81 36.04
N LEU A 290 -22.00 13.10 36.08
CA LEU A 290 -20.71 13.68 36.44
C LEU A 290 -20.24 14.72 35.40
N ILE A 291 -20.35 14.41 34.13
CA ILE A 291 -19.95 15.31 33.03
C ILE A 291 -20.81 16.58 33.05
N SER A 292 -22.11 16.45 33.26
CA SER A 292 -23.03 17.61 33.37
C SER A 292 -22.80 18.43 34.62
N ALA A 293 -22.42 17.80 35.75
CA ALA A 293 -22.18 18.49 37.02
C ALA A 293 -20.86 19.27 37.06
N PHE A 294 -19.85 18.88 36.28
CA PHE A 294 -18.55 19.54 36.26
C PHE A 294 -18.31 20.43 35.05
N ASP A 295 -19.31 20.64 34.19
CA ASP A 295 -19.20 21.41 32.94
C ASP A 295 -17.93 21.06 32.12
N CYS A 296 -17.51 19.78 32.25
CA CYS A 296 -16.35 19.27 31.56
C CYS A 296 -16.67 19.16 30.07
N LYS A 297 -16.22 20.14 29.28
CA LYS A 297 -16.10 19.97 27.84
C LYS A 297 -15.15 18.80 27.60
N LEU A 298 -15.63 17.77 26.92
CA LEU A 298 -14.72 16.78 26.32
C LEU A 298 -13.71 17.56 25.48
N VAL A 299 -12.47 17.60 25.94
CA VAL A 299 -11.36 18.09 25.14
C VAL A 299 -11.18 17.06 24.04
N THR A 300 -11.82 17.30 22.93
CA THR A 300 -11.43 16.67 21.68
C THR A 300 -10.13 17.36 21.32
N ASP A 301 -9.02 16.64 21.45
CA ASP A 301 -7.75 17.05 20.85
C ASP A 301 -7.95 17.11 19.32
N ASP A 302 -8.63 18.18 18.88
CA ASP A 302 -8.57 18.69 17.52
C ASP A 302 -7.37 19.63 17.45
N LYS A 303 -6.18 19.09 17.68
CA LYS A 303 -4.94 19.77 17.38
C LYS A 303 -4.02 18.79 16.69
N ASP A 304 -3.81 19.17 15.51
CA ASP A 304 -2.61 19.33 14.74
C ASP A 304 -2.18 18.13 13.89
N ASP A 305 -2.73 18.14 12.68
CA ASP A 305 -2.00 17.78 11.47
C ASP A 305 -0.99 18.91 11.16
N GLU A 306 -0.06 19.18 12.05
CA GLU A 306 1.14 19.93 11.72
C GLU A 306 2.28 18.93 11.52
N GLU A 307 2.83 19.00 10.31
CA GLU A 307 4.02 18.29 9.83
C GLU A 307 5.17 18.40 10.85
N ILE A 308 5.71 17.23 11.23
CA ILE A 308 7.04 17.14 11.84
C ILE A 308 8.02 16.67 10.76
#